data_9743e0a4f500c2bed7ff7c821e7fee01
#
_entry.id   9743e0a4f500c2bed7ff7c821e7fee01
#
_cell.length_a   1.000
_cell.length_b   1.000
_cell.length_c   1.000
_cell.angle_alpha   90.00
_cell.angle_beta   90.00
_cell.angle_gamma   90.00
#
_symmetry.space_group_name_H-M   'P 1'
#
loop_
_entity.id
_entity.type
_entity.pdbx_description
1 polymer ?
#
loop_
_entity_poly.entity_id
_entity_poly.type
_entity_poly.pdbx_seq_one_letter_code
_entity_poly.pdbx_strand_id
1 'polypeptide(L)'
;MDKQKILIVDDSEMNRALLIDILEERYDVVEAENGVEAISLLSKQSADFSLLLLDIMMPEMDGFEVLAYINKYHWNDTFAVIMISTDDTPANIKRAYDLGAFDYINRPFDSTIVQRRISNTMFLYAKQQRLEKIIAEQFHEQEKNSKLMISILSHIVEFRNGESGLHILHVNTITKYLLKQLVQLTDQYPLSKADISLISTASALHDIGKISISDAILNKPSRLTAEEFEVIKTHSVIGANMLLDLSIEQRENPLIKFASEICRWHHERYDGNGYPDGLKGEEIPIAAQVVALADVYDALTSERCYKKAYSHGEALKMILEGQCGAFNPTLLLCLQEIAETLESEFMDTSSEQETKSIQDIRNEVDYDRLFSYEKHTVLSRKQQQLQLLYIDSLTSIYNRRYYDEHFQGADYI
;
A
#
# COMPACT_ATOMS: atom_id res chain seq x y z
N MET A 1 -23.64 24.53 6.22
CA MET A 1 -22.83 23.41 6.70
C MET A 1 -23.65 22.70 7.75
N ASP A 2 -23.82 21.41 7.62
CA ASP A 2 -24.53 20.66 8.65
C ASP A 2 -23.75 20.74 9.96
N LYS A 3 -24.45 20.90 11.10
CA LYS A 3 -23.81 20.91 12.41
C LYS A 3 -23.19 19.55 12.69
N GLN A 4 -22.02 19.53 13.31
CA GLN A 4 -21.39 18.29 13.79
C GLN A 4 -22.21 17.69 14.92
N LYS A 5 -22.38 16.36 14.92
CA LYS A 5 -23.20 15.65 15.89
C LYS A 5 -22.39 15.18 17.09
N ILE A 6 -22.88 15.46 18.28
CA ILE A 6 -22.28 15.08 19.58
C ILE A 6 -23.25 14.16 20.31
N LEU A 7 -22.77 13.02 20.80
CA LEU A 7 -23.52 12.17 21.72
C LEU A 7 -23.13 12.52 23.16
N ILE A 8 -24.11 12.84 24.01
CA ILE A 8 -23.96 13.05 25.45
C ILE A 8 -24.54 11.84 26.17
N VAL A 9 -23.72 11.22 27.02
CA VAL A 9 -24.11 10.07 27.83
C VAL A 9 -23.88 10.37 29.29
N ASP A 10 -24.95 10.51 30.05
CA ASP A 10 -24.94 10.86 31.46
C ASP A 10 -26.30 10.42 32.10
N ASP A 11 -26.31 9.84 33.28
CA ASP A 11 -27.54 9.36 33.92
C ASP A 11 -28.40 10.48 34.50
N SER A 12 -27.79 11.66 34.76
CA SER A 12 -28.46 12.83 35.29
C SER A 12 -29.09 13.68 34.19
N GLU A 13 -30.41 13.78 34.15
CA GLU A 13 -31.15 14.67 33.24
C GLU A 13 -30.68 16.13 33.36
N MET A 14 -30.36 16.58 34.60
CA MET A 14 -29.87 17.95 34.83
C MET A 14 -28.51 18.19 34.13
N ASN A 15 -27.61 17.21 34.18
CA ASN A 15 -26.31 17.33 33.53
C ASN A 15 -26.43 17.32 32.00
N ARG A 16 -27.27 16.45 31.44
CA ARG A 16 -27.56 16.43 30.02
C ARG A 16 -28.13 17.76 29.56
N ALA A 17 -29.16 18.27 30.26
CA ALA A 17 -29.78 19.57 29.94
C ALA A 17 -28.76 20.71 29.96
N LEU A 18 -27.87 20.77 30.96
CA LEU A 18 -26.83 21.79 31.06
C LEU A 18 -25.81 21.70 29.90
N LEU A 19 -25.38 20.49 29.53
CA LEU A 19 -24.47 20.30 28.39
C LEU A 19 -25.12 20.64 27.07
N ILE A 20 -26.43 20.34 26.91
CA ILE A 20 -27.20 20.73 25.73
C ILE A 20 -27.25 22.24 25.61
N ASP A 21 -27.63 22.96 26.67
CA ASP A 21 -27.66 24.44 26.68
C ASP A 21 -26.32 25.06 26.26
N ILE A 22 -25.21 24.46 26.69
CA ILE A 22 -23.87 24.91 26.34
C ILE A 22 -23.55 24.67 24.85
N LEU A 23 -24.09 23.61 24.21
CA LEU A 23 -23.62 23.07 22.93
C LEU A 23 -24.59 23.23 21.77
N GLU A 24 -25.90 23.29 21.98
CA GLU A 24 -26.93 23.26 20.94
C GLU A 24 -26.85 24.43 19.94
N GLU A 25 -26.28 25.55 20.33
CA GLU A 25 -26.08 26.66 19.40
C GLU A 25 -25.18 26.27 18.23
N ARG A 26 -24.15 25.42 18.48
CA ARG A 26 -23.08 25.09 17.50
C ARG A 26 -23.14 23.68 16.96
N TYR A 27 -23.68 22.74 17.75
CA TYR A 27 -23.66 21.31 17.47
C TYR A 27 -25.07 20.73 17.42
N ASP A 28 -25.20 19.59 16.76
CA ASP A 28 -26.38 18.74 16.82
C ASP A 28 -26.18 17.72 17.94
N VAL A 29 -27.03 17.76 18.95
CA VAL A 29 -26.83 17.00 20.19
C VAL A 29 -27.83 15.85 20.27
N VAL A 30 -27.32 14.67 20.57
CA VAL A 30 -28.09 13.46 20.86
C VAL A 30 -27.77 13.03 22.28
N GLU A 31 -28.77 12.54 23.02
CA GLU A 31 -28.62 12.11 24.41
C GLU A 31 -28.78 10.60 24.56
N ALA A 32 -28.13 10.05 25.58
CA ALA A 32 -28.37 8.73 26.10
C ALA A 32 -28.32 8.79 27.65
N GLU A 33 -29.19 8.03 28.31
CA GLU A 33 -29.33 8.06 29.78
C GLU A 33 -28.39 7.07 30.48
N ASN A 34 -27.80 6.14 29.77
CA ASN A 34 -26.88 5.12 30.30
C ASN A 34 -25.98 4.54 29.19
N GLY A 35 -25.00 3.74 29.61
CA GLY A 35 -24.06 3.11 28.71
C GLY A 35 -24.68 2.13 27.71
N VAL A 36 -25.75 1.43 28.10
CA VAL A 36 -26.43 0.46 27.23
C VAL A 36 -27.13 1.16 26.07
N GLU A 37 -27.83 2.26 26.35
CA GLU A 37 -28.44 3.08 25.32
C GLU A 37 -27.39 3.72 24.38
N ALA A 38 -26.28 4.22 24.95
CA ALA A 38 -25.17 4.74 24.18
C ALA A 38 -24.63 3.69 23.18
N ILE A 39 -24.37 2.46 23.63
CA ILE A 39 -23.92 1.38 22.75
C ILE A 39 -24.97 1.04 21.68
N SER A 40 -26.26 1.06 22.04
CA SER A 40 -27.33 0.83 21.05
C SER A 40 -27.38 1.90 19.95
N LEU A 41 -27.16 3.16 20.29
CA LEU A 41 -27.06 4.27 19.34
C LEU A 41 -25.80 4.16 18.47
N LEU A 42 -24.65 3.95 19.09
CA LEU A 42 -23.36 3.82 18.41
C LEU A 42 -23.32 2.60 17.46
N SER A 43 -23.94 1.48 17.83
CA SER A 43 -23.98 0.29 16.97
C SER A 43 -24.73 0.53 15.65
N LYS A 44 -25.64 1.48 15.62
CA LYS A 44 -26.46 1.81 14.44
C LYS A 44 -25.86 2.95 13.62
N GLN A 45 -25.19 3.90 14.24
CA GLN A 45 -24.85 5.20 13.65
C GLN A 45 -23.51 5.76 14.16
N SER A 46 -22.51 4.91 14.47
CA SER A 46 -21.22 5.40 15.00
C SER A 46 -20.54 6.44 14.11
N ALA A 47 -20.64 6.28 12.78
CA ALA A 47 -20.04 7.18 11.81
C ALA A 47 -20.70 8.59 11.73
N ASP A 48 -21.89 8.77 12.31
CA ASP A 48 -22.60 10.06 12.30
C ASP A 48 -22.09 10.98 13.40
N PHE A 49 -21.46 10.44 14.44
CA PHE A 49 -20.97 11.22 15.57
C PHE A 49 -19.55 11.72 15.34
N SER A 50 -19.28 12.96 15.75
CA SER A 50 -17.95 13.56 15.75
C SER A 50 -17.31 13.54 17.14
N LEU A 51 -18.10 13.45 18.17
CA LEU A 51 -17.66 13.45 19.57
C LEU A 51 -18.64 12.70 20.46
N LEU A 52 -18.11 11.99 21.44
CA LEU A 52 -18.83 11.41 22.58
C LEU A 52 -18.41 12.11 23.88
N LEU A 53 -19.37 12.66 24.61
CA LEU A 53 -19.22 13.09 26.00
C LEU A 53 -19.76 11.99 26.88
N LEU A 54 -18.93 11.37 27.70
CA LEU A 54 -19.26 10.14 28.41
C LEU A 54 -19.02 10.29 29.92
N ASP A 55 -20.09 10.23 30.68
CA ASP A 55 -19.97 10.17 32.15
C ASP A 55 -19.37 8.82 32.58
N ILE A 56 -18.55 8.86 33.62
CA ILE A 56 -17.94 7.66 34.20
C ILE A 56 -18.95 6.90 35.05
N MET A 57 -19.71 7.59 35.90
CA MET A 57 -20.52 6.98 36.94
C MET A 57 -21.98 6.87 36.48
N MET A 58 -22.33 5.77 35.83
CA MET A 58 -23.69 5.51 35.38
C MET A 58 -24.17 4.13 35.83
N PRO A 59 -25.49 3.94 36.04
CA PRO A 59 -26.06 2.63 36.33
C PRO A 59 -25.99 1.69 35.11
N GLU A 60 -26.09 0.39 35.33
CA GLU A 60 -26.11 -0.70 34.35
C GLU A 60 -24.77 -0.92 33.63
N MET A 61 -24.21 0.10 33.01
CA MET A 61 -22.94 0.06 32.29
C MET A 61 -22.22 1.39 32.54
N ASP A 62 -21.06 1.34 33.18
CA ASP A 62 -20.25 2.52 33.48
C ASP A 62 -19.51 3.07 32.24
N GLY A 63 -18.99 4.31 32.33
CA GLY A 63 -18.31 4.94 31.20
C GLY A 63 -17.03 4.24 30.80
N PHE A 64 -16.33 3.56 31.69
CA PHE A 64 -15.15 2.77 31.34
C PHE A 64 -15.51 1.51 30.58
N GLU A 65 -16.63 0.88 30.93
CA GLU A 65 -17.15 -0.29 30.20
C GLU A 65 -17.57 0.11 28.77
N VAL A 66 -18.26 1.25 28.63
CA VAL A 66 -18.60 1.83 27.31
C VAL A 66 -17.33 2.09 26.48
N LEU A 67 -16.31 2.72 27.08
CA LEU A 67 -15.06 3.03 26.40
C LEU A 67 -14.30 1.76 25.98
N ALA A 68 -14.28 0.74 26.84
CA ALA A 68 -13.69 -0.57 26.51
C ALA A 68 -14.44 -1.25 25.36
N TYR A 69 -15.75 -1.11 25.29
CA TYR A 69 -16.57 -1.61 24.19
C TYR A 69 -16.28 -0.88 22.89
N ILE A 70 -16.19 0.44 22.92
CA ILE A 70 -15.82 1.29 21.77
C ILE A 70 -14.47 0.85 21.20
N ASN A 71 -13.46 0.64 22.06
CA ASN A 71 -12.13 0.18 21.63
C ASN A 71 -12.17 -1.22 21.01
N LYS A 72 -12.92 -2.14 21.60
CA LYS A 72 -13.05 -3.52 21.09
C LYS A 72 -13.58 -3.57 19.66
N TYR A 73 -14.47 -2.65 19.30
CA TYR A 73 -15.08 -2.57 17.97
C TYR A 73 -14.48 -1.47 17.07
N HIS A 74 -13.39 -0.83 17.50
CA HIS A 74 -12.68 0.22 16.77
C HIS A 74 -13.57 1.43 16.37
N TRP A 75 -14.57 1.76 17.20
CA TRP A 75 -15.42 2.92 16.93
C TRP A 75 -14.72 4.25 17.24
N ASN A 76 -13.70 4.23 18.10
CA ASN A 76 -12.80 5.35 18.35
C ASN A 76 -12.00 5.80 17.10
N ASP A 77 -12.04 5.03 16.01
CA ASP A 77 -11.50 5.47 14.71
C ASP A 77 -12.42 6.46 13.99
N THR A 78 -13.67 6.64 14.45
CA THR A 78 -14.68 7.49 13.80
C THR A 78 -15.03 8.76 14.58
N PHE A 79 -14.88 8.77 15.90
CA PHE A 79 -15.15 9.93 16.76
C PHE A 79 -14.24 9.98 17.98
N ALA A 80 -14.04 11.18 18.51
CA ALA A 80 -13.29 11.37 19.77
C ALA A 80 -14.19 11.10 20.98
N VAL A 81 -13.58 10.68 22.11
CA VAL A 81 -14.27 10.48 23.39
C VAL A 81 -13.68 11.42 24.43
N ILE A 82 -14.55 12.21 25.09
CA ILE A 82 -14.21 13.00 26.29
C ILE A 82 -14.94 12.38 27.47
N MET A 83 -14.18 11.96 28.47
CA MET A 83 -14.76 11.47 29.73
C MET A 83 -15.19 12.64 30.62
N ILE A 84 -16.31 12.46 31.33
CA ILE A 84 -16.84 13.42 32.27
C ILE A 84 -16.90 12.77 33.66
N SER A 85 -16.50 13.47 34.72
CA SER A 85 -16.63 12.95 36.07
C SER A 85 -16.59 14.03 37.14
N THR A 86 -17.10 13.68 38.31
CA THR A 86 -16.89 14.43 39.58
C THR A 86 -15.62 13.97 40.30
N ASP A 87 -15.11 12.80 39.99
CA ASP A 87 -13.92 12.21 40.60
C ASP A 87 -12.70 12.49 39.74
N ASP A 88 -11.87 13.44 40.20
CA ASP A 88 -10.64 13.88 39.54
C ASP A 88 -9.39 13.16 40.09
N THR A 89 -9.55 11.96 40.65
CA THR A 89 -8.41 11.19 41.12
C THR A 89 -7.43 10.88 39.98
N PRO A 90 -6.12 11.03 40.21
CA PRO A 90 -5.11 10.75 39.18
C PRO A 90 -5.22 9.33 38.60
N ALA A 91 -5.75 8.38 39.37
CA ALA A 91 -5.95 7.00 38.94
C ALA A 91 -7.04 6.89 37.87
N ASN A 92 -8.18 7.56 38.05
CA ASN A 92 -9.29 7.53 37.08
C ASN A 92 -8.97 8.32 35.82
N ILE A 93 -8.32 9.46 35.95
CA ILE A 93 -7.84 10.24 34.81
C ILE A 93 -6.86 9.43 33.99
N LYS A 94 -5.87 8.77 34.62
CA LYS A 94 -4.91 7.89 33.94
C LYS A 94 -5.62 6.73 33.26
N ARG A 95 -6.56 6.06 33.93
CA ARG A 95 -7.34 4.95 33.37
C ARG A 95 -8.12 5.37 32.12
N ALA A 96 -8.73 6.57 32.14
CA ALA A 96 -9.43 7.10 30.97
C ALA A 96 -8.51 7.25 29.77
N TYR A 97 -7.33 7.86 29.94
CA TYR A 97 -6.36 8.01 28.85
C TYR A 97 -5.77 6.66 28.39
N ASP A 98 -5.45 5.77 29.32
CA ASP A 98 -4.95 4.41 29.00
C ASP A 98 -5.97 3.59 28.19
N LEU A 99 -7.27 3.86 28.36
CA LEU A 99 -8.38 3.29 27.60
C LEU A 99 -8.71 4.09 26.33
N GLY A 100 -7.93 5.11 25.96
CA GLY A 100 -8.09 5.83 24.70
C GLY A 100 -9.07 7.01 24.73
N ALA A 101 -9.46 7.50 25.89
CA ALA A 101 -10.15 8.79 25.97
C ALA A 101 -9.24 9.92 25.46
N PHE A 102 -9.80 10.82 24.66
CA PHE A 102 -9.05 11.92 24.08
C PHE A 102 -8.83 13.08 25.06
N ASP A 103 -9.82 13.33 25.91
CA ASP A 103 -9.73 14.34 26.96
C ASP A 103 -10.65 13.98 28.14
N TYR A 104 -10.61 14.80 29.17
CA TYR A 104 -11.34 14.62 30.44
C TYR A 104 -11.88 15.96 30.94
N ILE A 105 -13.16 16.00 31.34
CA ILE A 105 -13.84 17.21 31.87
C ILE A 105 -14.33 16.94 33.27
N ASN A 106 -13.92 17.81 34.22
CA ASN A 106 -14.37 17.75 35.62
C ASN A 106 -15.67 18.53 35.82
N ARG A 107 -16.48 18.06 36.75
CA ARG A 107 -17.62 18.79 37.28
C ARG A 107 -17.19 19.62 38.53
N PRO A 108 -17.80 20.80 38.77
CA PRO A 108 -18.92 21.43 38.05
C PRO A 108 -18.50 21.98 36.69
N PHE A 109 -19.43 22.03 35.73
CA PHE A 109 -19.16 22.53 34.38
C PHE A 109 -19.00 24.06 34.37
N ASP A 110 -17.90 24.52 33.80
CA ASP A 110 -17.73 25.89 33.31
C ASP A 110 -17.99 25.89 31.79
N SER A 111 -18.97 26.67 31.36
CA SER A 111 -19.39 26.68 29.94
C SER A 111 -18.26 27.04 28.99
N THR A 112 -17.38 27.98 29.38
CA THR A 112 -16.24 28.41 28.54
C THR A 112 -15.20 27.31 28.44
N ILE A 113 -14.92 26.61 29.56
CA ILE A 113 -13.95 25.50 29.58
C ILE A 113 -14.49 24.32 28.75
N VAL A 114 -15.75 23.94 28.92
CA VAL A 114 -16.40 22.84 28.18
C VAL A 114 -16.34 23.13 26.68
N GLN A 115 -16.80 24.31 26.23
CA GLN A 115 -16.77 24.69 24.83
C GLN A 115 -15.36 24.66 24.23
N ARG A 116 -14.36 25.16 24.98
CA ARG A 116 -12.96 25.15 24.50
C ARG A 116 -12.40 23.75 24.41
N ARG A 117 -12.63 22.89 25.40
CA ARG A 117 -12.14 21.50 25.36
C ARG A 117 -12.74 20.73 24.20
N ILE A 118 -14.06 20.83 24.00
CA ILE A 118 -14.76 20.21 22.90
C ILE A 118 -14.21 20.71 21.55
N SER A 119 -14.12 22.03 21.36
CA SER A 119 -13.59 22.60 20.12
C SER A 119 -12.16 22.16 19.82
N ASN A 120 -11.30 22.15 20.84
CA ASN A 120 -9.91 21.71 20.71
C ASN A 120 -9.81 20.22 20.40
N THR A 121 -10.56 19.38 21.09
CA THR A 121 -10.60 17.93 20.86
C THR A 121 -11.06 17.62 19.44
N MET A 122 -12.17 18.21 19.01
CA MET A 122 -12.68 18.00 17.66
C MET A 122 -11.70 18.49 16.58
N PHE A 123 -11.05 19.63 16.80
CA PHE A 123 -10.04 20.14 15.88
C PHE A 123 -8.81 19.22 15.79
N LEU A 124 -8.27 18.78 16.93
CA LEU A 124 -7.10 17.91 16.99
C LEU A 124 -7.41 16.54 16.40
N TYR A 125 -8.58 15.98 16.74
CA TYR A 125 -9.04 14.71 16.20
C TYR A 125 -9.22 14.76 14.68
N ALA A 126 -9.90 15.78 14.16
CA ALA A 126 -10.07 15.97 12.72
C ALA A 126 -8.73 16.17 11.99
N LYS A 127 -7.77 16.86 12.63
CA LYS A 127 -6.41 17.02 12.11
C LYS A 127 -5.66 15.69 12.06
N GLN A 128 -5.77 14.87 13.10
CA GLN A 128 -5.16 13.54 13.16
C GLN A 128 -5.73 12.65 12.05
N GLN A 129 -7.05 12.54 11.92
CA GLN A 129 -7.71 11.77 10.88
C GLN A 129 -7.28 12.21 9.48
N ARG A 130 -7.18 13.52 9.25
CA ARG A 130 -6.70 14.05 7.98
C ARG A 130 -5.26 13.66 7.68
N LEU A 131 -4.38 13.68 8.69
CA LEU A 131 -2.98 13.28 8.53
C LEU A 131 -2.86 11.79 8.23
N GLU A 132 -3.60 10.94 8.94
CA GLU A 132 -3.62 9.49 8.70
C GLU A 132 -4.09 9.18 7.27
N LYS A 133 -5.14 9.87 6.80
CA LYS A 133 -5.62 9.73 5.42
C LYS A 133 -4.55 10.17 4.40
N ILE A 134 -3.90 11.32 4.60
CA ILE A 134 -2.85 11.79 3.70
C ILE A 134 -1.68 10.81 3.67
N ILE A 135 -1.28 10.27 4.82
CA ILE A 135 -0.22 9.26 4.91
C ILE A 135 -0.59 8.01 4.11
N ALA A 136 -1.82 7.51 4.30
CA ALA A 136 -2.31 6.33 3.56
C ALA A 136 -2.34 6.58 2.03
N GLU A 137 -2.83 7.76 1.60
CA GLU A 137 -2.83 8.18 0.20
C GLU A 137 -1.41 8.27 -0.37
N GLN A 138 -0.47 8.87 0.36
CA GLN A 138 0.93 8.98 -0.05
C GLN A 138 1.63 7.62 -0.16
N PHE A 139 1.38 6.71 0.78
CA PHE A 139 1.90 5.34 0.69
C PHE A 139 1.38 4.62 -0.55
N HIS A 140 0.08 4.73 -0.82
CA HIS A 140 -0.52 4.11 -1.99
C HIS A 140 0.04 4.68 -3.31
N GLU A 141 0.20 6.00 -3.39
CA GLU A 141 0.79 6.67 -4.54
C GLU A 141 2.27 6.29 -4.73
N GLN A 142 3.04 6.21 -3.65
CA GLN A 142 4.44 5.79 -3.70
C GLN A 142 4.58 4.34 -4.19
N GLU A 143 3.70 3.44 -3.72
CA GLU A 143 3.67 2.05 -4.19
C GLU A 143 3.35 1.97 -5.69
N LYS A 144 2.34 2.72 -6.15
CA LYS A 144 1.96 2.81 -7.57
C LYS A 144 3.13 3.33 -8.42
N ASN A 145 3.79 4.40 -7.98
CA ASN A 145 4.92 4.97 -8.69
C ASN A 145 6.12 4.02 -8.75
N SER A 146 6.40 3.29 -7.69
CA SER A 146 7.47 2.28 -7.67
C SER A 146 7.20 1.16 -8.67
N LYS A 147 5.96 0.64 -8.71
CA LYS A 147 5.54 -0.38 -9.70
C LYS A 147 5.65 0.13 -11.13
N LEU A 148 5.24 1.38 -11.38
CA LEU A 148 5.35 2.00 -12.69
C LEU A 148 6.81 2.14 -13.14
N MET A 149 7.72 2.59 -12.25
CA MET A 149 9.15 2.70 -12.57
C MET A 149 9.78 1.35 -12.92
N ILE A 150 9.45 0.31 -12.16
CA ILE A 150 9.91 -1.06 -12.46
C ILE A 150 9.40 -1.50 -13.84
N SER A 151 8.11 -1.29 -14.12
CA SER A 151 7.51 -1.63 -15.41
C SER A 151 8.17 -0.89 -16.56
N ILE A 152 8.46 0.41 -16.42
CA ILE A 152 9.16 1.19 -17.44
C ILE A 152 10.58 0.66 -17.68
N LEU A 153 11.35 0.39 -16.62
CA LEU A 153 12.71 -0.15 -16.73
C LEU A 153 12.72 -1.49 -17.45
N SER A 154 11.84 -2.39 -17.07
CA SER A 154 11.70 -3.71 -17.70
C SER A 154 11.28 -3.58 -19.16
N HIS A 155 10.32 -2.70 -19.46
CA HIS A 155 9.89 -2.44 -20.82
C HIS A 155 11.02 -1.89 -21.72
N ILE A 156 11.89 -1.04 -21.20
CA ILE A 156 13.06 -0.54 -21.94
C ILE A 156 14.00 -1.69 -22.31
N VAL A 157 14.20 -2.64 -21.40
CA VAL A 157 15.06 -3.82 -21.64
C VAL A 157 14.44 -4.74 -22.70
N GLU A 158 13.14 -5.03 -22.60
CA GLU A 158 12.43 -5.89 -23.55
C GLU A 158 12.30 -5.26 -24.94
N PHE A 159 12.09 -3.93 -25.00
CA PHE A 159 12.04 -3.22 -26.28
C PHE A 159 13.32 -3.42 -27.10
N ARG A 160 14.50 -3.57 -26.45
CA ARG A 160 15.74 -3.94 -27.13
C ARG A 160 15.71 -5.33 -27.74
N ASN A 161 14.93 -6.26 -27.18
CA ASN A 161 14.82 -7.65 -27.64
C ASN A 161 13.77 -7.82 -28.73
N GLY A 162 13.06 -6.76 -29.11
CA GLY A 162 11.92 -6.84 -30.03
C GLY A 162 10.72 -7.60 -29.44
N GLU A 163 10.67 -7.78 -28.13
CA GLU A 163 9.54 -8.35 -27.41
C GLU A 163 8.46 -7.29 -27.16
N SER A 164 7.20 -7.70 -27.10
CA SER A 164 6.10 -6.78 -26.81
C SER A 164 6.07 -6.44 -25.31
N GLY A 165 5.84 -5.17 -24.94
CA GLY A 165 5.71 -4.77 -23.53
C GLY A 165 4.59 -5.47 -22.76
N LEU A 166 3.76 -6.26 -23.44
CA LEU A 166 2.73 -7.10 -22.82
C LEU A 166 3.32 -8.29 -22.09
N HIS A 167 4.50 -8.79 -22.48
CA HIS A 167 5.17 -9.91 -21.83
C HIS A 167 5.35 -9.68 -20.32
N ILE A 168 5.86 -8.51 -19.92
CA ILE A 168 6.04 -8.16 -18.51
C ILE A 168 4.72 -8.22 -17.74
N LEU A 169 3.65 -7.67 -18.33
CA LEU A 169 2.32 -7.65 -17.73
C LEU A 169 1.77 -9.06 -17.56
N HIS A 170 1.93 -9.89 -18.59
CA HIS A 170 1.49 -11.30 -18.58
C HIS A 170 2.24 -12.10 -17.53
N VAL A 171 3.58 -12.05 -17.51
CA VAL A 171 4.40 -12.77 -16.53
C VAL A 171 4.06 -12.34 -15.10
N ASN A 172 3.87 -11.03 -14.86
CA ASN A 172 3.43 -10.53 -13.56
C ASN A 172 2.05 -11.10 -13.16
N THR A 173 1.10 -11.07 -14.08
CA THR A 173 -0.27 -11.55 -13.86
C THR A 173 -0.28 -13.05 -13.57
N ILE A 174 0.38 -13.86 -14.41
CA ILE A 174 0.49 -15.31 -14.24
C ILE A 174 1.15 -15.64 -12.90
N THR A 175 2.29 -15.00 -12.59
CA THR A 175 2.99 -15.14 -11.30
C THR A 175 2.06 -14.91 -10.13
N LYS A 176 1.26 -13.83 -10.16
CA LYS A 176 0.31 -13.50 -9.10
C LYS A 176 -0.78 -14.55 -8.92
N TYR A 177 -1.34 -15.08 -10.02
CA TYR A 177 -2.37 -16.13 -9.97
C TYR A 177 -1.78 -17.45 -9.46
N LEU A 178 -0.60 -17.85 -9.94
CA LEU A 178 0.11 -19.04 -9.48
C LEU A 178 0.40 -18.99 -7.98
N LEU A 179 0.93 -17.86 -7.48
CA LEU A 179 1.21 -17.69 -6.05
C LEU A 179 -0.05 -17.72 -5.19
N LYS A 180 -1.13 -17.08 -5.64
CA LYS A 180 -2.41 -17.13 -4.92
C LYS A 180 -2.97 -18.54 -4.82
N GLN A 181 -2.87 -19.32 -5.91
CA GLN A 181 -3.32 -20.70 -5.92
C GLN A 181 -2.41 -21.58 -5.06
N LEU A 182 -1.09 -21.35 -5.11
CA LEU A 182 -0.11 -22.11 -4.35
C LEU A 182 -0.38 -22.04 -2.83
N VAL A 183 -0.62 -20.86 -2.28
CA VAL A 183 -0.90 -20.68 -0.84
C VAL A 183 -2.27 -21.22 -0.42
N GLN A 184 -3.18 -21.48 -1.36
CA GLN A 184 -4.45 -22.15 -1.09
C GLN A 184 -4.31 -23.66 -1.11
N LEU A 185 -3.38 -24.17 -1.94
CA LEU A 185 -3.19 -25.60 -2.15
C LEU A 185 -2.28 -26.25 -1.09
N THR A 186 -1.31 -25.51 -0.55
CA THR A 186 -0.32 -26.06 0.37
C THR A 186 0.22 -25.03 1.36
N ASP A 187 0.52 -25.49 2.60
CA ASP A 187 1.20 -24.70 3.63
C ASP A 187 2.73 -24.78 3.54
N GLN A 188 3.28 -25.51 2.55
CA GLN A 188 4.73 -25.70 2.38
C GLN A 188 5.46 -24.38 2.15
N TYR A 189 4.81 -23.41 1.53
CA TYR A 189 5.38 -22.11 1.20
C TYR A 189 4.62 -21.00 1.96
N PRO A 190 5.09 -20.59 3.16
CA PRO A 190 4.40 -19.62 4.00
C PRO A 190 4.57 -18.19 3.47
N LEU A 191 3.89 -17.88 2.35
CA LEU A 191 3.92 -16.57 1.71
C LEU A 191 2.74 -15.70 2.20
N SER A 192 3.06 -14.51 2.68
CA SER A 192 2.05 -13.49 3.00
C SER A 192 1.48 -12.84 1.74
N LYS A 193 0.37 -12.11 1.88
CA LYS A 193 -0.17 -11.28 0.78
C LYS A 193 0.84 -10.23 0.29
N ALA A 194 1.68 -9.73 1.20
CA ALA A 194 2.75 -8.80 0.85
C ALA A 194 3.84 -9.48 0.02
N ASP A 195 4.27 -10.70 0.38
CA ASP A 195 5.25 -11.47 -0.40
C ASP A 195 4.74 -11.77 -1.81
N ILE A 196 3.47 -12.17 -1.95
CA ILE A 196 2.85 -12.40 -3.26
C ILE A 196 2.90 -11.13 -4.13
N SER A 197 2.60 -9.96 -3.54
CA SER A 197 2.68 -8.67 -4.27
C SER A 197 4.11 -8.33 -4.67
N LEU A 198 5.08 -8.55 -3.76
CA LEU A 198 6.50 -8.28 -4.01
C LEU A 198 7.08 -9.20 -5.08
N ILE A 199 6.84 -10.51 -5.00
CA ILE A 199 7.31 -11.49 -6.00
C ILE A 199 6.71 -11.18 -7.37
N SER A 200 5.40 -10.89 -7.42
CA SER A 200 4.75 -10.50 -8.69
C SER A 200 5.36 -9.22 -9.27
N THR A 201 5.69 -8.22 -8.45
CA THR A 201 6.37 -7.01 -8.91
C THR A 201 7.81 -7.29 -9.35
N ALA A 202 8.54 -8.13 -8.60
CA ALA A 202 9.92 -8.53 -8.89
C ALA A 202 10.04 -9.33 -10.18
N SER A 203 8.99 -10.09 -10.58
CA SER A 203 8.99 -10.88 -11.82
C SER A 203 9.26 -10.03 -13.06
N ALA A 204 8.88 -8.76 -13.05
CA ALA A 204 9.16 -7.83 -14.14
C ALA A 204 10.66 -7.63 -14.41
N LEU A 205 11.52 -7.87 -13.41
CA LEU A 205 12.96 -7.67 -13.50
C LEU A 205 13.75 -8.93 -13.91
N HIS A 206 13.10 -10.09 -14.15
CA HIS A 206 13.78 -11.36 -14.38
C HIS A 206 14.87 -11.26 -15.48
N ASP A 207 14.62 -10.49 -16.50
CA ASP A 207 15.45 -10.32 -17.68
C ASP A 207 16.29 -9.03 -17.70
N ILE A 208 16.38 -8.27 -16.59
CA ILE A 208 17.08 -6.98 -16.54
C ILE A 208 18.56 -7.09 -16.99
N GLY A 209 19.20 -8.23 -16.77
CA GLY A 209 20.57 -8.50 -17.17
C GLY A 209 20.81 -8.53 -18.68
N LYS A 210 19.76 -8.69 -19.50
CA LYS A 210 19.84 -8.59 -20.96
C LYS A 210 20.36 -7.24 -21.44
N ILE A 211 20.31 -6.20 -20.60
CA ILE A 211 20.88 -4.88 -20.89
C ILE A 211 22.38 -4.95 -21.20
N SER A 212 23.08 -5.93 -20.66
CA SER A 212 24.54 -6.12 -20.87
C SER A 212 24.88 -7.02 -22.05
N ILE A 213 23.89 -7.64 -22.70
CA ILE A 213 24.10 -8.49 -23.86
C ILE A 213 24.19 -7.65 -25.13
N SER A 214 25.14 -7.96 -25.99
CA SER A 214 25.30 -7.25 -27.27
C SER A 214 24.10 -7.45 -28.19
N ASP A 215 23.64 -6.37 -28.84
CA ASP A 215 22.54 -6.43 -29.81
C ASP A 215 22.82 -7.39 -31.00
N ALA A 216 24.09 -7.57 -31.36
CA ALA A 216 24.49 -8.52 -32.40
C ALA A 216 24.16 -9.99 -32.06
N ILE A 217 24.13 -10.33 -30.77
CA ILE A 217 23.75 -11.65 -30.28
C ILE A 217 22.26 -11.67 -29.94
N LEU A 218 21.79 -10.68 -29.22
CA LEU A 218 20.42 -10.61 -28.71
C LEU A 218 19.38 -10.58 -29.83
N ASN A 219 19.63 -9.78 -30.88
CA ASN A 219 18.74 -9.58 -32.04
C ASN A 219 19.21 -10.33 -33.31
N LYS A 220 19.99 -11.40 -33.15
CA LYS A 220 20.49 -12.16 -34.27
C LYS A 220 19.33 -12.80 -35.07
N PRO A 221 19.23 -12.53 -36.40
CA PRO A 221 18.12 -13.03 -37.22
C PRO A 221 18.20 -14.53 -37.53
N SER A 222 19.20 -15.24 -37.02
CA SER A 222 19.43 -16.67 -37.23
C SER A 222 19.59 -17.39 -35.88
N ARG A 223 19.63 -18.72 -35.92
CA ARG A 223 19.90 -19.52 -34.71
C ARG A 223 21.25 -19.12 -34.10
N LEU A 224 21.29 -19.03 -32.80
CA LEU A 224 22.51 -18.79 -32.03
C LEU A 224 23.45 -19.97 -32.13
N THR A 225 24.76 -19.68 -32.14
CA THR A 225 25.76 -20.74 -31.91
C THR A 225 25.77 -21.17 -30.44
N ALA A 226 26.46 -22.26 -30.12
CA ALA A 226 26.59 -22.71 -28.74
C ALA A 226 27.28 -21.65 -27.88
N GLU A 227 28.30 -20.99 -28.38
CA GLU A 227 29.06 -19.92 -27.71
C GLU A 227 28.20 -18.68 -27.48
N GLU A 228 27.42 -18.27 -28.49
CA GLU A 228 26.49 -17.14 -28.35
C GLU A 228 25.39 -17.43 -27.33
N PHE A 229 24.92 -18.69 -27.29
CA PHE A 229 23.93 -19.09 -26.28
C PHE A 229 24.50 -19.06 -24.86
N GLU A 230 25.78 -19.48 -24.69
CA GLU A 230 26.45 -19.30 -23.38
C GLU A 230 26.55 -17.83 -22.96
N VAL A 231 26.77 -16.90 -23.90
CA VAL A 231 26.74 -15.47 -23.62
C VAL A 231 25.35 -15.01 -23.19
N ILE A 232 24.28 -15.45 -23.86
CA ILE A 232 22.91 -15.09 -23.44
C ILE A 232 22.63 -15.60 -22.04
N LYS A 233 23.00 -16.82 -21.68
CA LYS A 233 22.78 -17.37 -20.32
C LYS A 233 23.35 -16.47 -19.21
N THR A 234 24.39 -15.69 -19.51
CA THR A 234 25.01 -14.80 -18.50
C THR A 234 24.06 -13.72 -18.01
N HIS A 235 22.95 -13.39 -18.73
CA HIS A 235 22.01 -12.35 -18.28
C HIS A 235 21.44 -12.64 -16.90
N SER A 236 21.20 -13.92 -16.56
CA SER A 236 20.66 -14.31 -15.26
C SER A 236 21.60 -13.92 -14.12
N VAL A 237 22.89 -14.21 -14.27
CA VAL A 237 23.93 -13.85 -13.28
C VAL A 237 24.17 -12.34 -13.25
N ILE A 238 24.25 -11.70 -14.42
CA ILE A 238 24.47 -10.26 -14.54
C ILE A 238 23.31 -9.50 -13.89
N GLY A 239 22.06 -9.87 -14.18
CA GLY A 239 20.87 -9.24 -13.61
C GLY A 239 20.85 -9.34 -12.08
N ALA A 240 21.14 -10.52 -11.54
CA ALA A 240 21.26 -10.72 -10.10
C ALA A 240 22.37 -9.85 -9.47
N ASN A 241 23.56 -9.83 -10.09
CA ASN A 241 24.70 -9.02 -9.60
C ASN A 241 24.38 -7.52 -9.66
N MET A 242 23.72 -7.02 -10.69
CA MET A 242 23.31 -5.60 -10.77
C MET A 242 22.44 -5.19 -9.59
N LEU A 243 21.55 -6.08 -9.13
CA LEU A 243 20.70 -5.84 -7.95
C LEU A 243 21.47 -6.00 -6.64
N LEU A 244 22.46 -6.87 -6.60
CA LEU A 244 23.31 -7.09 -5.42
C LEU A 244 24.43 -6.06 -5.29
N ASP A 245 24.76 -5.30 -6.32
CA ASP A 245 25.73 -4.19 -6.28
C ASP A 245 25.17 -2.90 -5.66
N LEU A 246 23.89 -2.88 -5.33
CA LEU A 246 23.24 -1.79 -4.60
C LEU A 246 23.81 -1.64 -3.17
N SER A 247 23.51 -0.53 -2.50
CA SER A 247 23.94 -0.33 -1.10
C SER A 247 23.40 -1.43 -0.19
N ILE A 248 24.08 -1.66 0.96
CA ILE A 248 23.66 -2.70 1.93
C ILE A 248 22.20 -2.52 2.34
N GLU A 249 21.79 -1.28 2.60
CA GLU A 249 20.42 -0.95 3.00
C GLU A 249 19.39 -1.30 1.91
N GLN A 250 19.72 -1.05 0.64
CA GLN A 250 18.87 -1.39 -0.49
C GLN A 250 18.78 -2.90 -0.74
N ARG A 251 19.88 -3.63 -0.55
CA ARG A 251 19.93 -5.11 -0.69
C ARG A 251 19.04 -5.83 0.32
N GLU A 252 18.87 -5.27 1.53
CA GLU A 252 17.99 -5.83 2.54
C GLU A 252 16.49 -5.61 2.23
N ASN A 253 16.16 -4.82 1.22
CA ASN A 253 14.77 -4.64 0.79
C ASN A 253 14.23 -5.99 0.24
N PRO A 254 13.09 -6.49 0.75
CA PRO A 254 12.51 -7.76 0.30
C PRO A 254 12.26 -7.83 -1.21
N LEU A 255 11.89 -6.72 -1.85
CA LEU A 255 11.71 -6.67 -3.30
C LEU A 255 13.01 -6.98 -4.04
N ILE A 256 14.15 -6.41 -3.59
CA ILE A 256 15.46 -6.62 -4.21
C ILE A 256 15.94 -8.07 -3.99
N LYS A 257 15.67 -8.65 -2.82
CA LYS A 257 15.96 -10.07 -2.55
C LYS A 257 15.23 -10.97 -3.52
N PHE A 258 13.90 -10.83 -3.63
CA PHE A 258 13.12 -11.62 -4.59
C PHE A 258 13.55 -11.37 -6.04
N ALA A 259 13.80 -10.13 -6.42
CA ALA A 259 14.23 -9.80 -7.77
C ALA A 259 15.61 -10.43 -8.09
N SER A 260 16.57 -10.41 -7.17
CA SER A 260 17.88 -11.04 -7.38
C SER A 260 17.80 -12.56 -7.50
N GLU A 261 16.97 -13.21 -6.68
CA GLU A 261 16.68 -14.65 -6.76
C GLU A 261 16.02 -15.01 -8.09
N ILE A 262 15.01 -14.26 -8.50
CA ILE A 262 14.31 -14.45 -9.78
C ILE A 262 15.28 -14.25 -10.95
N CYS A 263 16.02 -13.15 -10.99
CA CYS A 263 17.01 -12.92 -12.06
C CYS A 263 17.99 -14.07 -12.18
N ARG A 264 18.53 -14.56 -11.06
CA ARG A 264 19.57 -15.59 -11.10
C ARG A 264 19.02 -16.94 -11.53
N TRP A 265 17.83 -17.34 -11.03
CA TRP A 265 17.39 -18.73 -11.05
C TRP A 265 16.09 -19.00 -11.85
N HIS A 266 15.51 -18.05 -12.56
CA HIS A 266 14.31 -18.28 -13.36
C HIS A 266 14.55 -19.24 -14.56
N HIS A 267 15.79 -19.53 -14.90
CA HIS A 267 16.15 -20.55 -15.90
C HIS A 267 16.66 -21.85 -15.29
N GLU A 268 16.62 -21.99 -13.96
CA GLU A 268 16.81 -23.29 -13.34
C GLU A 268 15.63 -24.21 -13.64
N ARG A 269 15.90 -25.49 -13.64
CA ARG A 269 14.91 -26.52 -13.93
C ARG A 269 14.78 -27.47 -12.75
N TYR A 270 13.57 -27.86 -12.45
CA TYR A 270 13.28 -28.71 -11.28
C TYR A 270 14.06 -30.05 -11.31
N ASP A 271 14.45 -30.53 -12.52
CA ASP A 271 15.27 -31.70 -12.74
C ASP A 271 16.80 -31.47 -12.54
N GLY A 272 17.24 -30.22 -12.33
CA GLY A 272 18.65 -29.84 -12.17
C GLY A 272 19.40 -29.65 -13.50
N ASN A 273 18.71 -29.67 -14.65
CA ASN A 273 19.31 -29.43 -15.96
C ASN A 273 19.20 -27.96 -16.42
N GLY A 274 18.96 -27.04 -15.48
CA GLY A 274 18.86 -25.61 -15.71
C GLY A 274 20.22 -24.90 -15.65
N TYR A 275 20.19 -23.58 -15.59
CA TYR A 275 21.36 -22.72 -15.42
C TYR A 275 20.98 -21.50 -14.57
N PRO A 276 21.93 -20.80 -13.92
CA PRO A 276 23.39 -20.90 -14.06
C PRO A 276 24.05 -21.90 -13.09
N ASP A 277 23.40 -22.30 -12.01
CA ASP A 277 24.01 -23.03 -10.90
C ASP A 277 23.65 -24.54 -10.93
N GLY A 278 22.67 -24.96 -11.73
CA GLY A 278 22.20 -26.33 -11.81
C GLY A 278 21.45 -26.81 -10.57
N LEU A 279 20.73 -25.91 -9.90
CA LEU A 279 19.92 -26.21 -8.72
C LEU A 279 18.81 -27.18 -9.04
N LYS A 280 18.45 -28.04 -8.08
CA LYS A 280 17.45 -29.08 -8.26
C LYS A 280 16.35 -29.05 -7.22
N GLY A 281 15.11 -29.22 -7.66
CA GLY A 281 13.96 -29.34 -6.77
C GLY A 281 13.79 -28.08 -5.93
N GLU A 282 13.69 -28.26 -4.61
CA GLU A 282 13.47 -27.17 -3.63
C GLU A 282 14.72 -26.34 -3.31
N GLU A 283 15.88 -26.67 -3.90
CA GLU A 283 17.05 -25.78 -3.84
C GLU A 283 16.80 -24.49 -4.64
N ILE A 284 15.88 -24.54 -5.63
CA ILE A 284 15.46 -23.38 -6.40
C ILE A 284 14.47 -22.57 -5.55
N PRO A 285 14.71 -21.28 -5.28
CA PRO A 285 13.74 -20.44 -4.57
C PRO A 285 12.36 -20.45 -5.22
N ILE A 286 11.30 -20.55 -4.44
CA ILE A 286 9.93 -20.66 -4.97
C ILE A 286 9.56 -19.47 -5.88
N ALA A 287 10.06 -18.28 -5.60
CA ALA A 287 9.86 -17.12 -6.45
C ALA A 287 10.39 -17.34 -7.87
N ALA A 288 11.58 -17.91 -7.98
CA ALA A 288 12.19 -18.24 -9.28
C ALA A 288 11.45 -19.37 -10.00
N GLN A 289 11.02 -20.42 -9.25
CA GLN A 289 10.24 -21.53 -9.83
C GLN A 289 8.91 -21.05 -10.45
N VAL A 290 8.20 -20.15 -9.74
CA VAL A 290 6.91 -19.59 -10.22
C VAL A 290 7.12 -18.72 -11.44
N VAL A 291 8.13 -17.84 -11.43
CA VAL A 291 8.42 -16.97 -12.58
C VAL A 291 8.90 -17.76 -13.80
N ALA A 292 9.72 -18.81 -13.60
CA ALA A 292 10.13 -19.72 -14.69
C ALA A 292 8.92 -20.35 -15.40
N LEU A 293 7.93 -20.80 -14.64
CA LEU A 293 6.69 -21.36 -15.19
C LEU A 293 5.85 -20.28 -15.90
N ALA A 294 5.74 -19.10 -15.32
CA ALA A 294 5.00 -17.96 -15.87
C ALA A 294 5.61 -17.49 -17.20
N ASP A 295 6.94 -17.35 -17.27
CA ASP A 295 7.67 -16.94 -18.46
C ASP A 295 7.49 -17.97 -19.60
N VAL A 296 7.64 -19.25 -19.31
CA VAL A 296 7.43 -20.31 -20.30
C VAL A 296 5.98 -20.33 -20.81
N TYR A 297 5.00 -20.17 -19.94
CA TYR A 297 3.59 -20.14 -20.33
C TYR A 297 3.30 -18.96 -21.26
N ASP A 298 3.76 -17.76 -20.91
CA ASP A 298 3.61 -16.59 -21.78
C ASP A 298 4.38 -16.75 -23.10
N ALA A 299 5.61 -17.26 -23.06
CA ALA A 299 6.38 -17.53 -24.28
C ALA A 299 5.71 -18.51 -25.26
N LEU A 300 4.80 -19.35 -24.78
CA LEU A 300 4.00 -20.25 -25.63
C LEU A 300 2.72 -19.59 -26.15
N THR A 301 2.05 -18.79 -25.32
CA THR A 301 0.72 -18.21 -25.59
C THR A 301 0.76 -16.84 -26.24
N SER A 302 1.91 -16.14 -26.23
CA SER A 302 2.09 -14.83 -26.85
C SER A 302 2.64 -14.93 -28.27
N GLU A 303 2.17 -14.05 -29.19
CA GLU A 303 2.73 -13.94 -30.54
C GLU A 303 4.15 -13.33 -30.47
N ARG A 304 5.09 -13.97 -31.19
CA ARG A 304 6.46 -13.46 -31.37
C ARG A 304 6.78 -13.33 -32.86
N CYS A 305 7.67 -12.41 -33.20
CA CYS A 305 8.03 -12.09 -34.58
C CYS A 305 8.34 -13.34 -35.48
N TYR A 306 8.69 -14.43 -34.84
CA TYR A 306 9.12 -15.69 -35.56
C TYR A 306 8.23 -16.89 -35.26
N LYS A 307 7.16 -16.77 -34.43
CA LYS A 307 6.35 -17.91 -34.02
C LYS A 307 4.92 -17.47 -33.70
N LYS A 308 3.94 -18.18 -34.30
CA LYS A 308 2.53 -18.02 -33.90
C LYS A 308 2.31 -18.55 -32.49
N ALA A 309 1.44 -17.88 -31.76
CA ALA A 309 0.99 -18.31 -30.43
C ALA A 309 0.32 -19.70 -30.52
N TYR A 310 0.59 -20.54 -29.53
CA TYR A 310 -0.20 -21.72 -29.27
C TYR A 310 -1.49 -21.34 -28.55
N SER A 311 -2.54 -22.14 -28.71
CA SER A 311 -3.70 -21.98 -27.84
C SER A 311 -3.34 -22.29 -26.39
N HIS A 312 -4.10 -21.73 -25.46
CA HIS A 312 -3.89 -21.96 -24.02
C HIS A 312 -3.90 -23.44 -23.64
N GLY A 313 -4.81 -24.23 -24.26
CA GLY A 313 -4.87 -25.70 -24.08
C GLY A 313 -3.64 -26.44 -24.62
N GLU A 314 -3.11 -26.02 -25.77
CA GLU A 314 -1.88 -26.61 -26.33
C GLU A 314 -0.66 -26.27 -25.48
N ALA A 315 -0.53 -25.00 -25.05
CA ALA A 315 0.55 -24.55 -24.16
C ALA A 315 0.55 -25.34 -22.85
N LEU A 316 -0.62 -25.45 -22.21
CA LEU A 316 -0.79 -26.22 -20.98
C LEU A 316 -0.37 -27.67 -21.16
N LYS A 317 -0.81 -28.33 -22.26
CA LYS A 317 -0.46 -29.69 -22.55
C LYS A 317 1.06 -29.87 -22.74
N MET A 318 1.72 -28.98 -23.48
CA MET A 318 3.17 -29.03 -23.71
C MET A 318 3.97 -28.92 -22.40
N ILE A 319 3.52 -28.02 -21.48
CA ILE A 319 4.15 -27.85 -20.17
C ILE A 319 3.97 -29.11 -19.31
N LEU A 320 2.77 -29.66 -19.23
CA LEU A 320 2.46 -30.86 -18.45
C LEU A 320 3.19 -32.13 -18.97
N GLU A 321 3.39 -32.24 -20.29
CA GLU A 321 4.15 -33.31 -20.89
C GLU A 321 5.68 -33.12 -20.78
N GLY A 322 6.16 -32.04 -20.17
CA GLY A 322 7.57 -31.76 -19.94
C GLY A 322 8.34 -31.35 -21.20
N GLN A 323 7.65 -30.96 -22.29
CA GLN A 323 8.30 -30.54 -23.54
C GLN A 323 9.08 -29.24 -23.41
N CYS A 324 8.73 -28.40 -22.39
CA CYS A 324 9.33 -27.09 -22.14
C CYS A 324 10.27 -27.08 -20.93
N GLY A 325 10.57 -28.24 -20.36
CA GLY A 325 11.39 -28.39 -19.16
C GLY A 325 10.64 -29.05 -18.01
N ALA A 326 11.33 -29.30 -16.92
CA ALA A 326 10.77 -29.88 -15.73
C ALA A 326 10.43 -28.75 -14.71
N PHE A 327 9.21 -28.74 -14.24
CA PHE A 327 8.69 -27.79 -13.25
C PHE A 327 8.27 -28.51 -11.97
N ASN A 328 8.11 -27.74 -10.90
CA ASN A 328 7.59 -28.23 -9.63
C ASN A 328 6.19 -28.83 -9.83
N PRO A 329 5.94 -30.09 -9.42
CA PRO A 329 4.63 -30.73 -9.59
C PRO A 329 3.47 -29.95 -8.95
N THR A 330 3.70 -29.31 -7.81
CA THR A 330 2.67 -28.49 -7.15
C THR A 330 2.31 -27.26 -7.98
N LEU A 331 3.29 -26.61 -8.62
CA LEU A 331 3.04 -25.48 -9.51
C LEU A 331 2.32 -25.89 -10.80
N LEU A 332 2.58 -27.10 -11.31
CA LEU A 332 1.83 -27.65 -12.45
C LEU A 332 0.34 -27.86 -12.10
N LEU A 333 0.04 -28.32 -10.89
CA LEU A 333 -1.34 -28.39 -10.41
C LEU A 333 -1.96 -26.99 -10.29
N CYS A 334 -1.23 -26.02 -9.74
CA CYS A 334 -1.70 -24.63 -9.67
C CYS A 334 -2.02 -24.09 -11.09
N LEU A 335 -1.14 -24.34 -12.08
CA LEU A 335 -1.36 -23.87 -13.43
C LEU A 335 -2.62 -24.48 -14.06
N GLN A 336 -2.88 -25.77 -13.82
CA GLN A 336 -4.10 -26.44 -14.30
C GLN A 336 -5.37 -25.80 -13.74
N GLU A 337 -5.38 -25.49 -12.43
CA GLU A 337 -6.53 -24.89 -11.74
C GLU A 337 -6.83 -23.46 -12.22
N ILE A 338 -5.80 -22.69 -12.58
CA ILE A 338 -5.98 -21.29 -13.02
C ILE A 338 -6.07 -21.12 -14.53
N ALA A 339 -5.89 -22.17 -15.33
CA ALA A 339 -5.76 -22.10 -16.79
C ALA A 339 -6.97 -21.40 -17.45
N GLU A 340 -8.20 -21.75 -17.08
CA GLU A 340 -9.43 -21.14 -17.62
C GLU A 340 -9.52 -19.65 -17.23
N THR A 341 -9.07 -19.29 -16.01
CA THR A 341 -9.04 -17.90 -15.55
C THR A 341 -8.04 -17.08 -16.35
N LEU A 342 -6.84 -17.63 -16.61
CA LEU A 342 -5.83 -16.97 -17.42
C LEU A 342 -6.30 -16.77 -18.87
N GLU A 343 -6.94 -17.79 -19.46
CA GLU A 343 -7.49 -17.68 -20.80
C GLU A 343 -8.51 -16.55 -20.91
N SER A 344 -9.44 -16.47 -19.97
CA SER A 344 -10.44 -15.38 -19.95
C SER A 344 -9.81 -14.00 -19.75
N GLU A 345 -8.85 -13.85 -18.84
CA GLU A 345 -8.15 -12.60 -18.57
C GLU A 345 -7.39 -12.09 -19.82
N PHE A 346 -6.74 -12.99 -20.57
CA PHE A 346 -5.95 -12.60 -21.74
C PHE A 346 -6.78 -12.45 -23.02
N MET A 347 -7.94 -13.11 -23.15
CA MET A 347 -8.85 -12.89 -24.28
C MET A 347 -9.52 -11.52 -24.22
N ASP A 348 -9.90 -11.02 -23.02
CA ASP A 348 -10.46 -9.70 -22.84
C ASP A 348 -9.45 -8.57 -23.13
N THR A 349 -8.15 -8.85 -22.97
CA THR A 349 -7.08 -7.87 -23.23
C THR A 349 -6.74 -7.71 -24.71
N SER A 350 -7.04 -8.69 -25.55
CA SER A 350 -6.59 -8.69 -26.95
C SER A 350 -7.41 -7.82 -27.93
N SER A 351 -8.58 -7.32 -27.54
CA SER A 351 -9.45 -6.58 -28.47
C SER A 351 -9.68 -5.08 -28.17
N GLU A 352 -9.50 -4.61 -26.96
CA GLU A 352 -9.76 -3.19 -26.61
C GLU A 352 -8.69 -2.51 -25.74
N GLN A 353 -7.81 -3.24 -25.06
CA GLN A 353 -6.87 -2.68 -24.09
C GLN A 353 -5.50 -2.32 -24.67
N GLU A 354 -5.07 -2.90 -25.79
CA GLU A 354 -3.81 -2.48 -26.43
C GLU A 354 -3.82 -1.00 -26.81
N THR A 355 -4.99 -0.49 -27.25
CA THR A 355 -5.12 0.93 -27.59
C THR A 355 -5.42 1.80 -26.38
N LYS A 356 -6.12 1.26 -25.37
CA LYS A 356 -6.44 1.99 -24.14
C LYS A 356 -5.26 2.07 -23.16
N SER A 357 -4.48 1.01 -22.96
CA SER A 357 -3.37 1.05 -22.01
C SER A 357 -2.25 2.01 -22.42
N ILE A 358 -1.91 2.07 -23.71
CA ILE A 358 -0.94 3.04 -24.24
C ILE A 358 -1.54 4.45 -24.26
N GLN A 359 -2.84 4.57 -24.56
CA GLN A 359 -3.57 5.85 -24.58
C GLN A 359 -3.82 6.35 -23.15
N ASP A 360 -4.12 5.46 -22.20
CA ASP A 360 -4.32 5.79 -20.78
C ASP A 360 -2.98 6.13 -20.10
N ILE A 361 -1.89 5.43 -20.42
CA ILE A 361 -0.55 5.83 -19.99
C ILE A 361 -0.15 7.17 -20.62
N ARG A 362 -0.49 7.44 -21.90
CA ARG A 362 -0.30 8.76 -22.51
C ARG A 362 -1.19 9.84 -21.91
N ASN A 363 -2.44 9.52 -21.53
CA ASN A 363 -3.38 10.47 -20.94
C ASN A 363 -3.15 10.65 -19.44
N GLU A 364 -2.65 9.62 -18.73
CA GLU A 364 -2.23 9.74 -17.32
C GLU A 364 -0.88 10.43 -17.17
N VAL A 365 -0.01 10.37 -18.17
CA VAL A 365 1.21 11.22 -18.28
C VAL A 365 0.84 12.51 -19.00
N ASP A 366 0.02 13.34 -18.36
CA ASP A 366 -0.10 14.75 -18.72
C ASP A 366 1.21 15.45 -18.33
N TYR A 367 2.12 15.54 -19.31
CA TYR A 367 3.44 16.18 -19.14
C TYR A 367 3.32 17.60 -18.60
N ASP A 368 2.26 18.35 -18.96
CA ASP A 368 2.02 19.68 -18.44
C ASP A 368 1.61 19.66 -16.96
N ARG A 369 0.95 18.59 -16.51
CA ARG A 369 0.58 18.38 -15.10
C ARG A 369 1.77 17.92 -14.26
N LEU A 370 2.67 17.10 -14.78
CA LEU A 370 3.93 16.72 -14.12
C LEU A 370 4.83 17.95 -13.89
N PHE A 371 4.99 18.80 -14.90
CA PHE A 371 5.78 20.03 -14.77
C PHE A 371 5.06 21.15 -13.99
N SER A 372 3.72 21.22 -14.02
CA SER A 372 2.95 22.16 -13.20
C SER A 372 2.88 21.71 -11.73
N TYR A 373 2.86 20.41 -11.47
CA TYR A 373 2.85 19.85 -10.11
C TYR A 373 4.19 20.09 -9.39
N GLU A 374 5.32 19.96 -10.09
CA GLU A 374 6.63 20.35 -9.52
C GLU A 374 6.68 21.83 -9.15
N LYS A 375 6.17 22.74 -9.98
CA LYS A 375 6.13 24.17 -9.66
C LYS A 375 5.25 24.48 -8.45
N HIS A 376 4.06 23.89 -8.36
CA HIS A 376 3.15 24.12 -7.23
C HIS A 376 3.59 23.40 -5.95
N THR A 377 4.13 22.19 -6.05
CA THR A 377 4.56 21.40 -4.88
C THR A 377 5.85 21.95 -4.28
N VAL A 378 6.78 22.41 -5.11
CA VAL A 378 8.02 23.06 -4.63
C VAL A 378 7.73 24.42 -4.01
N LEU A 379 6.81 25.22 -4.59
CA LEU A 379 6.38 26.49 -4.00
C LEU A 379 5.59 26.27 -2.71
N SER A 380 4.69 25.30 -2.64
CA SER A 380 3.93 24.99 -1.43
C SER A 380 4.81 24.37 -0.33
N ARG A 381 5.75 23.48 -0.67
CA ARG A 381 6.75 22.96 0.28
C ARG A 381 7.67 24.04 0.81
N LYS A 382 8.10 24.96 -0.05
CA LYS A 382 8.93 26.10 0.36
C LYS A 382 8.14 27.08 1.22
N GLN A 383 6.87 27.32 0.95
CA GLN A 383 5.98 28.13 1.80
C GLN A 383 5.66 27.42 3.13
N GLN A 384 5.42 26.11 3.13
CA GLN A 384 5.21 25.33 4.35
C GLN A 384 6.50 25.23 5.20
N GLN A 385 7.66 25.06 4.59
CA GLN A 385 8.95 25.10 5.28
C GLN A 385 9.25 26.51 5.85
N LEU A 386 8.91 27.57 5.13
CA LEU A 386 9.02 28.95 5.63
C LEU A 386 8.05 29.19 6.79
N GLN A 387 6.80 28.69 6.73
CA GLN A 387 5.87 28.77 7.86
C GLN A 387 6.36 28.00 9.08
N LEU A 388 6.90 26.78 8.91
CA LEU A 388 7.43 25.97 10.01
C LEU A 388 8.72 26.56 10.62
N LEU A 389 9.51 27.29 9.84
CA LEU A 389 10.76 27.89 10.30
C LEU A 389 10.57 29.24 10.97
N TYR A 390 9.56 30.01 10.60
CA TYR A 390 9.43 31.42 10.96
C TYR A 390 8.16 31.77 11.75
N ILE A 391 7.16 30.88 11.81
CA ILE A 391 5.92 31.12 12.53
C ILE A 391 5.87 30.26 13.78
N ASP A 392 5.59 30.87 14.93
CA ASP A 392 5.33 30.16 16.16
C ASP A 392 4.02 29.40 16.07
N SER A 393 4.08 28.08 16.31
CA SER A 393 2.94 27.16 16.14
C SER A 393 1.79 27.39 17.11
N LEU A 394 2.03 28.09 18.23
CA LEU A 394 1.03 28.39 19.24
C LEU A 394 0.34 29.74 19.02
N THR A 395 1.06 30.73 18.51
CA THR A 395 0.57 32.09 18.40
C THR A 395 0.29 32.55 16.98
N SER A 396 0.74 31.83 15.98
CA SER A 396 0.69 32.22 14.55
C SER A 396 1.40 33.53 14.25
N ILE A 397 2.34 33.96 15.10
CA ILE A 397 3.17 35.14 14.93
C ILE A 397 4.58 34.70 14.49
N TYR A 398 5.27 35.55 13.76
CA TYR A 398 6.66 35.28 13.36
C TYR A 398 7.54 35.03 14.58
N ASN A 399 8.32 33.94 14.57
CA ASN A 399 9.21 33.59 15.67
C ASN A 399 10.50 34.46 15.66
N ARG A 400 11.27 34.34 16.74
CA ARG A 400 12.52 35.12 16.92
C ARG A 400 13.49 34.92 15.77
N ARG A 401 13.55 33.73 15.16
CA ARG A 401 14.43 33.44 14.04
C ARG A 401 14.11 34.30 12.79
N TYR A 402 12.81 34.54 12.50
CA TYR A 402 12.40 35.45 11.44
C TYR A 402 12.91 36.86 11.64
N TYR A 403 12.80 37.38 12.88
CA TYR A 403 13.30 38.73 13.22
C TYR A 403 14.82 38.80 13.14
N ASP A 404 15.55 37.81 13.64
CA ASP A 404 17.01 37.77 13.61
C ASP A 404 17.56 37.71 12.17
N GLU A 405 16.90 37.02 11.24
CA GLU A 405 17.35 36.87 9.85
C GLU A 405 16.94 38.05 8.94
N HIS A 406 15.81 38.72 9.23
CA HIS A 406 15.26 39.76 8.36
C HIS A 406 15.48 41.20 8.86
N PHE A 407 15.78 41.37 10.12
CA PHE A 407 15.90 42.68 10.77
C PHE A 407 17.23 42.88 11.50
N GLN A 408 18.24 42.04 11.29
CA GLN A 408 19.61 42.31 11.77
C GLN A 408 20.18 43.55 11.08
N GLY A 409 20.12 44.68 11.76
CA GLY A 409 20.70 45.96 11.30
C GLY A 409 19.75 47.11 11.28
N ALA A 410 18.50 47.00 11.70
CA ALA A 410 17.62 48.14 11.97
C ALA A 410 17.84 48.61 13.40
N ASP A 411 18.57 49.70 13.60
CA ASP A 411 18.65 50.42 14.86
C ASP A 411 17.23 50.83 15.30
N TYR A 412 16.81 50.34 16.43
CA TYR A 412 15.56 50.75 17.06
C TYR A 412 15.75 52.21 17.59
N ILE A 413 15.05 53.13 16.99
CA ILE A 413 14.67 54.37 17.67
C ILE A 413 13.30 54.18 18.29
#